data_c55bc6761710f14c8dc4e131cc8b9160
#
_entry.id   c55bc6761710f14c8dc4e131cc8b9160
#
_cell.length_a   1.000
_cell.length_b   1.000
_cell.length_c   1.000
_cell.angle_alpha   90.00
_cell.angle_beta   90.00
_cell.angle_gamma   90.00
#
_symmetry.space_group_name_H-M   'P 1'
#
loop_
_entity.id
_entity.type
_entity.pdbx_description
1 polymer ?
#
loop_
_entity_poly.entity_id
_entity_poly.type
_entity_poly.pdbx_seq_one_letter_code
_entity_poly.pdbx_strand_id
1 'polypeptide(L)'
;MSNIGKYIDLQADFYHYMVKYGGIAPKTSGDYVTRMKFLAYDYLLDETLTQEKIEDILRQENLKRENRNVYTSKKSISDFRAGLQKFLAFIHSDYYSRIKDSIIAELRKVENNNAIKATEKESIIKSRIGQGLFRNELIDYWHGCAISRCPLTWMLIASHIKPWRYSDNMERLDTYNGLLLLPNYDKLFDLGYITF
;
A
#
# COMPACT_ATOMS: atom_id res chain seq x y z
N MET A 1 -11.72 -10.76 10.62
CA MET A 1 -10.50 -10.78 9.79
C MET A 1 -9.36 -11.30 10.64
N SER A 2 -8.45 -12.10 10.07
CA SER A 2 -7.23 -12.52 10.78
C SER A 2 -6.29 -11.32 10.96
N ASN A 3 -5.43 -11.33 11.99
CA ASN A 3 -4.47 -10.25 12.24
C ASN A 3 -3.60 -9.93 11.00
N ILE A 4 -3.18 -10.96 10.28
CA ILE A 4 -2.37 -10.81 9.07
C ILE A 4 -3.12 -10.11 7.93
N GLY A 5 -4.45 -10.30 7.82
CA GLY A 5 -5.26 -9.68 6.77
C GLY A 5 -5.20 -8.16 6.80
N LYS A 6 -5.28 -7.54 7.98
CA LYS A 6 -5.17 -6.09 8.13
C LYS A 6 -3.80 -5.54 7.71
N TYR A 7 -2.72 -6.24 8.03
CA TYR A 7 -1.38 -5.83 7.61
C TYR A 7 -1.18 -5.99 6.09
N ILE A 8 -1.70 -7.08 5.49
CA ILE A 8 -1.60 -7.31 4.04
C ILE A 8 -2.24 -6.15 3.27
N ASP A 9 -3.35 -5.61 3.77
CA ASP A 9 -4.02 -4.46 3.15
C ASP A 9 -3.16 -3.18 3.22
N LEU A 10 -2.26 -3.05 4.19
CA LEU A 10 -1.40 -1.88 4.42
C LEU A 10 0.05 -2.04 3.93
N GLN A 11 0.48 -3.25 3.58
CA GLN A 11 1.89 -3.54 3.33
C GLN A 11 2.48 -2.78 2.14
N ALA A 12 1.69 -2.57 1.08
CA ALA A 12 2.13 -1.86 -0.11
C ALA A 12 2.29 -0.36 0.18
N ASP A 13 1.32 0.24 0.88
CA ASP A 13 1.39 1.64 1.29
C ASP A 13 2.54 1.90 2.25
N PHE A 14 2.79 0.98 3.16
CA PHE A 14 3.94 1.04 4.07
C PHE A 14 5.27 0.98 3.31
N TYR A 15 5.38 0.12 2.31
CA TYR A 15 6.57 0.06 1.45
C TYR A 15 6.79 1.39 0.73
N HIS A 16 5.76 1.92 0.06
CA HIS A 16 5.83 3.19 -0.66
C HIS A 16 6.20 4.35 0.26
N TYR A 17 5.60 4.40 1.45
CA TYR A 17 5.93 5.40 2.46
C TYR A 17 7.43 5.38 2.81
N MET A 18 7.99 4.19 3.05
CA MET A 18 9.41 4.05 3.39
C MET A 18 10.32 4.51 2.27
N VAL A 19 10.03 4.13 1.04
CA VAL A 19 10.87 4.47 -0.12
C VAL A 19 10.76 5.96 -0.44
N LYS A 20 9.54 6.48 -0.55
CA LYS A 20 9.28 7.83 -1.06
C LYS A 20 9.50 8.92 0.00
N TYR A 21 9.01 8.69 1.21
CA TYR A 21 9.04 9.70 2.28
C TYR A 21 10.10 9.40 3.35
N GLY A 22 10.42 8.14 3.56
CA GLY A 22 11.44 7.71 4.52
C GLY A 22 12.86 7.69 3.96
N GLY A 23 13.04 7.83 2.65
CA GLY A 23 14.35 7.79 1.98
C GLY A 23 15.07 6.45 2.13
N ILE A 24 14.32 5.35 2.35
CA ILE A 24 14.88 4.02 2.58
C ILE A 24 15.01 3.29 1.25
N ALA A 25 16.17 2.66 1.02
CA ALA A 25 16.41 1.90 -0.20
C ALA A 25 15.34 0.81 -0.41
N PRO A 26 14.89 0.57 -1.66
CA PRO A 26 13.83 -0.40 -1.99
C PRO A 26 14.05 -1.79 -1.38
N LYS A 27 15.28 -2.32 -1.46
CA LYS A 27 15.64 -3.61 -0.88
C LYS A 27 15.39 -3.65 0.64
N THR A 28 15.87 -2.64 1.36
CA THR A 28 15.71 -2.53 2.81
C THR A 28 14.24 -2.37 3.20
N SER A 29 13.47 -1.61 2.40
CA SER A 29 12.02 -1.47 2.60
C SER A 29 11.30 -2.81 2.43
N GLY A 30 11.65 -3.60 1.41
CA GLY A 30 11.14 -4.97 1.22
C GLY A 30 11.47 -5.90 2.39
N ASP A 31 12.69 -5.79 2.94
CA ASP A 31 13.08 -6.56 4.14
C ASP A 31 12.21 -6.19 5.36
N TYR A 32 11.91 -4.90 5.57
CA TYR A 32 11.00 -4.49 6.64
C TYR A 32 9.58 -4.99 6.42
N VAL A 33 9.05 -4.88 5.20
CA VAL A 33 7.72 -5.42 4.86
C VAL A 33 7.63 -6.92 5.18
N THR A 34 8.65 -7.70 4.81
CA THR A 34 8.71 -9.14 5.07
C THR A 34 8.72 -9.45 6.58
N ARG A 35 9.49 -8.69 7.36
CA ARG A 35 9.53 -8.84 8.81
C ARG A 35 8.22 -8.46 9.48
N MET A 36 7.59 -7.38 9.04
CA MET A 36 6.27 -6.98 9.55
C MET A 36 5.20 -8.02 9.18
N LYS A 37 5.25 -8.58 7.98
CA LYS A 37 4.36 -9.69 7.58
C LYS A 37 4.53 -10.91 8.50
N PHE A 38 5.77 -11.24 8.87
CA PHE A 38 6.03 -12.32 9.83
C PHE A 38 5.38 -12.02 11.19
N LEU A 39 5.55 -10.83 11.74
CA LEU A 39 4.95 -10.44 13.02
C LEU A 39 3.41 -10.38 12.95
N ALA A 40 2.85 -10.00 11.81
CA ALA A 40 1.40 -9.88 11.63
C ALA A 40 0.62 -11.20 11.70
N TYR A 41 1.29 -12.35 11.67
CA TYR A 41 0.64 -13.64 11.95
C TYR A 41 0.19 -13.74 13.41
N ASP A 42 1.02 -13.25 14.35
CA ASP A 42 0.78 -13.36 15.79
C ASP A 42 0.19 -12.06 16.38
N TYR A 43 0.54 -10.90 15.80
CA TYR A 43 0.24 -9.59 16.35
C TYR A 43 -0.61 -8.75 15.40
N LEU A 44 -1.51 -7.94 15.97
CA LEU A 44 -2.29 -6.97 15.21
C LEU A 44 -1.43 -5.76 14.87
N LEU A 45 -1.11 -5.60 13.58
CA LEU A 45 -0.39 -4.45 13.03
C LEU A 45 -1.37 -3.57 12.24
N ASP A 46 -1.94 -2.58 12.89
CA ASP A 46 -2.86 -1.59 12.33
C ASP A 46 -2.69 -0.22 13.02
N GLU A 47 -3.62 0.68 12.79
CA GLU A 47 -3.62 2.03 13.38
C GLU A 47 -3.71 2.06 14.91
N THR A 48 -3.97 0.94 15.57
CA THR A 48 -3.97 0.84 17.04
C THR A 48 -2.62 0.51 17.63
N LEU A 49 -1.57 0.36 16.80
CA LEU A 49 -0.22 0.11 17.27
C LEU A 49 0.29 1.32 18.07
N THR A 50 0.85 1.06 19.24
CA THR A 50 1.45 2.06 20.12
C THR A 50 2.88 1.68 20.47
N GLN A 51 3.64 2.61 21.02
CA GLN A 51 5.00 2.33 21.51
C GLN A 51 5.00 1.23 22.59
N GLU A 52 4.02 1.22 23.47
CA GLU A 52 3.87 0.19 24.51
C GLU A 52 3.66 -1.20 23.90
N LYS A 53 2.75 -1.30 22.91
CA LYS A 53 2.53 -2.56 22.18
C LYS A 53 3.79 -3.04 21.45
N ILE A 54 4.60 -2.13 20.92
CA ILE A 54 5.89 -2.47 20.29
C ILE A 54 6.82 -3.14 21.32
N GLU A 55 6.96 -2.56 22.50
CA GLU A 55 7.83 -3.15 23.55
C GLU A 55 7.31 -4.52 24.00
N ASP A 56 6.00 -4.70 24.10
CA ASP A 56 5.40 -6.01 24.41
C ASP A 56 5.66 -7.05 23.32
N ILE A 57 5.47 -6.68 22.06
CA ILE A 57 5.78 -7.56 20.90
C ILE A 57 7.25 -7.99 20.98
N LEU A 58 8.17 -7.05 21.15
CA LEU A 58 9.61 -7.34 21.18
C LEU A 58 10.00 -8.23 22.37
N ARG A 59 9.36 -8.05 23.51
CA ARG A 59 9.57 -8.90 24.70
C ARG A 59 9.14 -10.33 24.40
N GLN A 60 7.94 -10.51 23.84
CA GLN A 60 7.42 -11.84 23.47
C GLN A 60 8.28 -12.50 22.39
N GLU A 61 8.68 -11.75 21.36
CA GLU A 61 9.53 -12.26 20.30
C GLU A 61 10.93 -12.66 20.79
N ASN A 62 11.48 -11.94 21.75
CA ASN A 62 12.76 -12.31 22.37
C ASN A 62 12.67 -13.63 23.14
N LEU A 63 11.53 -13.94 23.76
CA LEU A 63 11.29 -15.23 24.43
C LEU A 63 11.10 -16.37 23.44
N LYS A 64 10.38 -16.11 22.32
CA LYS A 64 10.09 -17.11 21.28
C LYS A 64 11.28 -17.44 20.39
N ARG A 65 12.29 -16.55 20.25
CA ARG A 65 13.37 -16.65 19.24
C ARG A 65 14.17 -17.93 19.28
N GLU A 66 14.37 -18.53 20.47
CA GLU A 66 15.18 -19.75 20.66
C GLU A 66 14.43 -21.02 20.24
N ASN A 67 13.09 -20.95 20.13
CA ASN A 67 12.22 -22.08 19.83
C ASN A 67 11.67 -22.07 18.39
N ARG A 68 12.31 -21.32 17.47
CA ARG A 68 11.84 -21.20 16.08
C ARG A 68 13.00 -21.34 15.08
N ASN A 69 12.68 -21.60 13.80
CA ASN A 69 13.66 -21.87 12.76
C ASN A 69 14.13 -20.59 12.01
N VAL A 70 13.44 -19.46 12.17
CA VAL A 70 13.75 -18.20 11.50
C VAL A 70 13.80 -17.07 12.52
N TYR A 71 14.57 -16.02 12.24
CA TYR A 71 14.73 -14.85 13.13
C TYR A 71 15.17 -15.21 14.56
N THR A 72 16.13 -16.15 14.67
CA THR A 72 16.61 -16.70 15.95
C THR A 72 17.62 -15.82 16.68
N SER A 73 18.25 -14.87 15.99
CA SER A 73 19.32 -14.03 16.53
C SER A 73 18.79 -12.83 17.34
N LYS A 74 19.63 -12.31 18.26
CA LYS A 74 19.35 -11.02 18.93
C LYS A 74 19.23 -9.87 17.94
N LYS A 75 19.96 -9.92 16.82
CA LYS A 75 19.87 -8.93 15.75
C LYS A 75 18.47 -8.90 15.15
N SER A 76 17.79 -10.04 15.01
CA SER A 76 16.42 -10.10 14.51
C SER A 76 15.45 -9.28 15.36
N ILE A 77 15.63 -9.24 16.67
CA ILE A 77 14.79 -8.42 17.57
C ILE A 77 15.05 -6.92 17.33
N SER A 78 16.30 -6.53 17.11
CA SER A 78 16.63 -5.15 16.72
C SER A 78 16.04 -4.77 15.36
N ASP A 79 16.06 -5.69 14.41
CA ASP A 79 15.47 -5.49 13.07
C ASP A 79 13.93 -5.38 13.16
N PHE A 80 13.27 -6.18 14.01
CA PHE A 80 11.83 -6.06 14.28
C PHE A 80 11.52 -4.71 14.93
N ARG A 81 12.30 -4.25 15.91
CA ARG A 81 12.16 -2.92 16.51
C ARG A 81 12.20 -1.83 15.44
N ALA A 82 13.21 -1.86 14.58
CA ALA A 82 13.37 -0.88 13.52
C ALA A 82 12.17 -0.88 12.55
N GLY A 83 11.67 -2.06 12.15
CA GLY A 83 10.49 -2.18 11.30
C GLY A 83 9.21 -1.68 11.96
N LEU A 84 8.96 -2.06 13.22
CA LEU A 84 7.78 -1.61 13.99
C LEU A 84 7.78 -0.09 14.21
N GLN A 85 8.94 0.52 14.48
CA GLN A 85 9.08 1.98 14.60
C GLN A 85 8.72 2.69 13.28
N LYS A 86 9.16 2.13 12.15
CA LYS A 86 8.82 2.69 10.83
C LYS A 86 7.34 2.51 10.50
N PHE A 87 6.75 1.39 10.89
CA PHE A 87 5.32 1.16 10.72
C PHE A 87 4.49 2.09 11.61
N LEU A 88 4.93 2.33 12.84
CA LEU A 88 4.32 3.32 13.73
C LEU A 88 4.37 4.74 13.13
N ALA A 89 5.53 5.14 12.59
CA ALA A 89 5.67 6.43 11.90
C ALA A 89 4.76 6.53 10.66
N PHE A 90 4.61 5.44 9.90
CA PHE A 90 3.72 5.37 8.75
C PHE A 90 2.26 5.61 9.12
N ILE A 91 1.72 4.88 10.12
CA ILE A 91 0.31 5.01 10.51
C ILE A 91 -0.03 6.36 11.15
N HIS A 92 0.96 7.12 11.61
CA HIS A 92 0.81 8.49 12.13
C HIS A 92 1.22 9.58 11.14
N SER A 93 1.52 9.22 9.88
CA SER A 93 1.92 10.18 8.86
C SER A 93 0.72 10.85 8.18
N ASP A 94 0.95 12.05 7.65
CA ASP A 94 -0.02 12.73 6.77
C ASP A 94 -0.32 11.91 5.50
N TYR A 95 0.64 11.11 5.06
CA TYR A 95 0.46 10.18 3.95
C TYR A 95 -0.64 9.16 4.28
N TYR A 96 -0.57 8.50 5.44
CA TYR A 96 -1.58 7.54 5.88
C TYR A 96 -2.95 8.18 6.11
N SER A 97 -2.99 9.39 6.69
CA SER A 97 -4.25 10.14 6.85
C SER A 97 -4.92 10.43 5.51
N ARG A 98 -4.17 10.89 4.51
CA ARG A 98 -4.71 11.14 3.15
C ARG A 98 -5.24 9.87 2.49
N ILE A 99 -4.56 8.74 2.66
CA ILE A 99 -5.02 7.42 2.20
C ILE A 99 -6.37 7.10 2.83
N LYS A 100 -6.45 7.20 4.16
CA LYS A 100 -7.66 6.88 4.93
C LYS A 100 -8.84 7.76 4.51
N ASP A 101 -8.63 9.06 4.32
CA ASP A 101 -9.67 9.98 3.88
C ASP A 101 -10.17 9.68 2.46
N SER A 102 -9.25 9.33 1.54
CA SER A 102 -9.59 8.90 0.18
C SER A 102 -10.43 7.63 0.19
N ILE A 103 -10.04 6.63 1.00
CA ILE A 103 -10.77 5.38 1.20
C ILE A 103 -12.18 5.65 1.73
N ILE A 104 -12.31 6.48 2.76
CA ILE A 104 -13.61 6.81 3.37
C ILE A 104 -14.52 7.51 2.36
N ALA A 105 -13.98 8.43 1.56
CA ALA A 105 -14.74 9.13 0.54
C ALA A 105 -15.27 8.17 -0.56
N GLU A 106 -14.47 7.21 -0.98
CA GLU A 106 -14.88 6.18 -1.94
C GLU A 106 -15.89 5.18 -1.34
N LEU A 107 -15.70 4.77 -0.09
CA LEU A 107 -16.65 3.91 0.64
C LEU A 107 -18.04 4.53 0.68
N ARG A 108 -18.15 5.81 1.02
CA ARG A 108 -19.43 6.53 1.06
C ARG A 108 -20.13 6.55 -0.31
N LYS A 109 -19.38 6.69 -1.41
CA LYS A 109 -19.94 6.64 -2.76
C LYS A 109 -20.53 5.25 -3.11
N VAL A 110 -19.84 4.17 -2.70
CA VAL A 110 -20.26 2.79 -2.96
C VAL A 110 -21.43 2.37 -2.05
N GLU A 111 -21.41 2.75 -0.77
CA GLU A 111 -22.49 2.46 0.19
C GLU A 111 -23.81 3.11 -0.22
N ASN A 112 -23.77 4.35 -0.71
CA ASN A 112 -24.95 5.08 -1.17
C ASN A 112 -25.51 4.56 -2.51
N ASN A 113 -24.83 3.62 -3.17
CA ASN A 113 -25.30 3.03 -4.43
C ASN A 113 -26.14 1.77 -4.15
N ASN A 114 -27.45 1.91 -4.11
CA ASN A 114 -28.41 0.82 -3.86
C ASN A 114 -28.51 -0.24 -4.96
N ALA A 115 -27.86 -0.03 -6.11
CA ALA A 115 -27.89 -0.95 -7.25
C ALA A 115 -26.87 -2.10 -7.15
N ILE A 116 -25.94 -2.07 -6.18
CA ILE A 116 -24.82 -3.01 -6.06
C ILE A 116 -25.08 -3.99 -4.89
N LYS A 117 -24.89 -5.31 -5.15
CA LYS A 117 -25.02 -6.34 -4.10
C LYS A 117 -23.89 -6.22 -3.05
N ALA A 118 -24.17 -6.60 -1.80
CA ALA A 118 -23.22 -6.46 -0.68
C ALA A 118 -21.85 -7.13 -0.93
N THR A 119 -21.82 -8.31 -1.54
CA THR A 119 -20.60 -9.04 -1.89
C THR A 119 -19.79 -8.39 -3.01
N GLU A 120 -20.48 -7.75 -3.96
CA GLU A 120 -19.85 -6.95 -5.01
C GLU A 120 -19.29 -5.63 -4.45
N LYS A 121 -20.01 -5.01 -3.50
CA LYS A 121 -19.56 -3.79 -2.82
C LYS A 121 -18.18 -3.99 -2.18
N GLU A 122 -17.97 -5.09 -1.45
CA GLU A 122 -16.70 -5.38 -0.79
C GLU A 122 -15.53 -5.56 -1.79
N SER A 123 -15.78 -6.22 -2.90
CA SER A 123 -14.77 -6.40 -3.97
C SER A 123 -14.43 -5.09 -4.66
N ILE A 124 -15.43 -4.27 -4.95
CA ILE A 124 -15.27 -2.95 -5.56
C ILE A 124 -14.51 -2.01 -4.62
N ILE A 125 -14.80 -2.06 -3.32
CA ILE A 125 -14.13 -1.27 -2.28
C ILE A 125 -12.63 -1.60 -2.27
N LYS A 126 -12.26 -2.87 -2.18
CA LYS A 126 -10.86 -3.32 -2.18
C LYS A 126 -10.11 -2.92 -3.46
N SER A 127 -10.76 -3.04 -4.60
CA SER A 127 -10.19 -2.63 -5.89
C SER A 127 -9.97 -1.11 -5.98
N ARG A 128 -10.94 -0.31 -5.52
CA ARG A 128 -10.89 1.16 -5.59
C ARG A 128 -9.94 1.80 -4.59
N ILE A 129 -9.77 1.19 -3.42
CA ILE A 129 -8.77 1.61 -2.43
C ILE A 129 -7.39 1.66 -3.09
N GLY A 130 -6.96 0.57 -3.74
CA GLY A 130 -5.70 0.52 -4.46
C GLY A 130 -5.62 1.53 -5.62
N GLN A 131 -6.71 1.71 -6.38
CA GLN A 131 -6.74 2.63 -7.51
C GLN A 131 -6.68 4.11 -7.10
N GLY A 132 -7.29 4.49 -5.99
CA GLY A 132 -7.27 5.88 -5.50
C GLY A 132 -5.87 6.32 -5.09
N LEU A 133 -5.15 5.45 -4.40
CA LEU A 133 -3.75 5.68 -3.99
C LEU A 133 -2.81 5.75 -5.18
N PHE A 134 -2.86 4.76 -6.03
CA PHE A 134 -2.10 4.68 -7.26
C PHE A 134 -2.28 5.94 -8.13
N ARG A 135 -3.54 6.42 -8.26
CA ARG A 135 -3.82 7.65 -8.98
C ARG A 135 -3.15 8.88 -8.36
N ASN A 136 -3.22 9.04 -7.04
CA ASN A 136 -2.61 10.17 -6.36
C ASN A 136 -1.08 10.16 -6.53
N GLU A 137 -0.47 9.00 -6.40
CA GLU A 137 0.96 8.83 -6.63
C GLU A 137 1.37 9.14 -8.08
N LEU A 138 0.54 8.76 -9.06
CA LEU A 138 0.79 9.11 -10.46
C LEU A 138 0.63 10.61 -10.73
N ILE A 139 -0.33 11.29 -10.08
CA ILE A 139 -0.47 12.74 -10.19
C ILE A 139 0.78 13.42 -9.62
N ASP A 140 1.27 12.97 -8.47
CA ASP A 140 2.47 13.50 -7.83
C ASP A 140 3.76 13.21 -8.62
N TYR A 141 3.78 12.12 -9.39
CA TYR A 141 4.94 11.75 -10.21
C TYR A 141 4.95 12.45 -11.58
N TRP A 142 3.82 12.38 -12.31
CA TRP A 142 3.72 12.88 -13.69
C TRP A 142 3.40 14.36 -13.79
N HIS A 143 2.76 14.97 -12.78
CA HIS A 143 2.26 16.35 -12.75
C HIS A 143 1.31 16.72 -13.92
N GLY A 144 0.91 15.73 -14.72
CA GLY A 144 0.08 15.90 -15.92
C GLY A 144 0.07 14.62 -16.77
N CYS A 145 -0.56 14.67 -17.92
CA CYS A 145 -0.59 13.55 -18.86
C CYS A 145 0.84 13.15 -19.26
N ALA A 146 1.18 11.87 -19.15
CA ALA A 146 2.51 11.34 -19.51
C ALA A 146 2.90 11.61 -20.96
N ILE A 147 1.93 11.68 -21.86
CA ILE A 147 2.14 11.93 -23.31
C ILE A 147 2.03 13.42 -23.63
N SER A 148 0.85 14.02 -23.41
CA SER A 148 0.54 15.39 -23.87
C SER A 148 0.97 16.48 -22.92
N ARG A 149 1.40 16.13 -21.71
CA ARG A 149 1.71 17.08 -20.62
C ARG A 149 0.51 17.93 -20.17
N CYS A 150 -0.71 17.56 -20.55
CA CYS A 150 -1.93 18.24 -20.10
C CYS A 150 -1.99 18.26 -18.57
N PRO A 151 -2.05 19.45 -17.91
CA PRO A 151 -1.97 19.56 -16.44
C PRO A 151 -3.33 19.35 -15.76
N LEU A 152 -4.43 19.12 -16.52
CA LEU A 152 -5.77 18.96 -15.98
C LEU A 152 -5.96 17.59 -15.34
N THR A 153 -5.38 17.39 -14.18
CA THR A 153 -5.31 16.08 -13.49
C THR A 153 -6.68 15.43 -13.28
N TRP A 154 -7.76 16.22 -13.12
CA TRP A 154 -9.12 15.71 -12.96
C TRP A 154 -9.65 14.95 -14.18
N MET A 155 -9.11 15.22 -15.39
CA MET A 155 -9.47 14.52 -16.64
C MET A 155 -8.64 13.26 -16.88
N LEU A 156 -7.52 13.09 -16.17
CA LEU A 156 -6.56 12.04 -16.47
C LEU A 156 -6.97 10.71 -15.83
N ILE A 157 -6.60 9.62 -16.48
CA ILE A 157 -6.83 8.24 -16.04
C ILE A 157 -5.49 7.66 -15.57
N ALA A 158 -5.53 6.96 -14.45
CA ALA A 158 -4.41 6.19 -13.91
C ALA A 158 -4.41 4.80 -14.54
N SER A 159 -3.54 4.57 -15.52
CA SER A 159 -3.43 3.32 -16.28
C SER A 159 -2.26 2.49 -15.80
N HIS A 160 -2.47 1.19 -15.56
CA HIS A 160 -1.39 0.26 -15.24
C HIS A 160 -0.69 -0.23 -16.51
N ILE A 161 0.65 -0.19 -16.51
CA ILE A 161 1.47 -0.77 -17.59
C ILE A 161 1.34 -2.30 -17.56
N LYS A 162 1.62 -2.93 -16.43
CA LYS A 162 1.29 -4.33 -16.18
C LYS A 162 -0.15 -4.41 -15.68
N PRO A 163 -1.07 -5.08 -16.39
CA PRO A 163 -2.47 -5.10 -16.00
C PRO A 163 -2.70 -5.55 -14.57
N TRP A 164 -3.63 -4.91 -13.86
CA TRP A 164 -3.99 -5.17 -12.45
C TRP A 164 -4.15 -6.66 -12.12
N ARG A 165 -4.80 -7.43 -13.01
CA ARG A 165 -5.04 -8.88 -12.82
C ARG A 165 -3.77 -9.73 -12.80
N TYR A 166 -2.66 -9.25 -13.37
CA TYR A 166 -1.37 -9.94 -13.42
C TYR A 166 -0.36 -9.36 -12.44
N SER A 167 -0.71 -8.27 -11.74
CA SER A 167 0.14 -7.58 -10.80
C SER A 167 -0.05 -8.10 -9.38
N ASP A 168 1.03 -8.22 -8.63
CA ASP A 168 0.97 -8.42 -7.19
C ASP A 168 0.61 -7.12 -6.45
N ASN A 169 0.47 -7.19 -5.11
CA ASN A 169 0.05 -6.02 -4.32
C ASN A 169 1.09 -4.89 -4.30
N MET A 170 2.36 -5.20 -4.55
CA MET A 170 3.42 -4.19 -4.64
C MET A 170 3.38 -3.49 -6.01
N GLU A 171 3.27 -4.28 -7.09
CA GLU A 171 3.18 -3.78 -8.46
C GLU A 171 1.92 -2.94 -8.71
N ARG A 172 0.81 -3.25 -8.03
CA ARG A 172 -0.46 -2.51 -8.14
C ARG A 172 -0.40 -1.08 -7.66
N LEU A 173 0.50 -0.78 -6.73
CA LEU A 173 0.69 0.57 -6.17
C LEU A 173 2.01 1.20 -6.62
N ASP A 174 2.81 0.48 -7.43
CA ASP A 174 4.06 0.99 -7.94
C ASP A 174 3.81 2.09 -8.98
N THR A 175 4.23 3.31 -8.68
CA THR A 175 4.14 4.48 -9.56
C THR A 175 4.87 4.25 -10.89
N TYR A 176 5.93 3.43 -10.90
CA TYR A 176 6.65 3.06 -12.13
C TYR A 176 5.91 2.02 -12.98
N ASN A 177 4.90 1.37 -12.40
CA ASN A 177 3.98 0.52 -13.15
C ASN A 177 2.76 1.30 -13.67
N GLY A 178 2.84 2.63 -13.76
CA GLY A 178 1.70 3.45 -14.10
C GLY A 178 1.96 4.64 -14.99
N LEU A 179 0.95 4.95 -15.77
CA LEU A 179 0.87 6.11 -16.65
C LEU A 179 -0.36 6.95 -16.29
N LEU A 180 -0.18 8.27 -16.25
CA LEU A 180 -1.30 9.20 -16.11
C LEU A 180 -1.68 9.69 -17.50
N LEU A 181 -2.83 9.28 -18.04
CA LEU A 181 -3.19 9.47 -19.43
C LEU A 181 -4.51 10.26 -19.62
N LEU A 182 -4.61 11.02 -20.71
CA LEU A 182 -5.91 11.47 -21.18
C LEU A 182 -6.77 10.26 -21.61
N PRO A 183 -8.13 10.33 -21.53
CA PRO A 183 -9.00 9.20 -21.83
C PRO A 183 -8.81 8.58 -23.21
N ASN A 184 -8.48 9.38 -24.22
CA ASN A 184 -8.18 8.90 -25.57
C ASN A 184 -6.87 8.11 -25.62
N TYR A 185 -5.81 8.54 -24.94
CA TYR A 185 -4.55 7.82 -24.87
C TYR A 185 -4.66 6.55 -24.02
N ASP A 186 -5.38 6.62 -22.91
CA ASP A 186 -5.70 5.46 -22.07
C ASP A 186 -6.40 4.37 -22.91
N LYS A 187 -7.42 4.75 -23.67
CA LYS A 187 -8.14 3.82 -24.55
C LYS A 187 -7.27 3.22 -25.64
N LEU A 188 -6.41 4.01 -26.26
CA LEU A 188 -5.48 3.52 -27.29
C LEU A 188 -4.42 2.58 -26.70
N PHE A 189 -3.96 2.86 -25.48
CA PHE A 189 -3.03 2.02 -24.75
C PHE A 189 -3.66 0.68 -24.36
N ASP A 190 -4.85 0.69 -23.75
CA ASP A 190 -5.60 -0.52 -23.39
C ASP A 190 -5.90 -1.44 -24.59
N LEU A 191 -6.12 -0.86 -25.77
CA LEU A 191 -6.36 -1.59 -26.99
C LEU A 191 -5.09 -2.01 -27.74
N GLY A 192 -3.91 -1.64 -27.23
CA GLY A 192 -2.61 -1.98 -27.82
C GLY A 192 -2.25 -1.21 -29.09
N TYR A 193 -2.94 -0.08 -29.38
CA TYR A 193 -2.58 0.79 -30.50
C TYR A 193 -1.37 1.66 -30.23
N ILE A 194 -1.07 1.92 -28.99
CA ILE A 194 0.16 2.60 -28.53
C ILE A 194 0.84 1.78 -27.44
N THR A 195 2.17 1.85 -27.38
CA THR A 195 3.01 1.21 -26.37
C THR A 195 4.12 2.16 -25.95
N PHE A 196 4.74 1.91 -24.78
CA PHE A 196 5.83 2.69 -24.22
C PHE A 196 7.01 1.78 -23.88
#